data_fbf0eb0f987136d9b15701f6e720642e
#
_entry.id   fbf0eb0f987136d9b15701f6e720642e
#
_cell.length_a   1.000
_cell.length_b   1.000
_cell.length_c   1.000
_cell.angle_alpha   90.00
_cell.angle_beta   90.00
_cell.angle_gamma   90.00
#
_symmetry.space_group_name_H-M   'P 1'
#
loop_
_entity.id
_entity.type
_entity.pdbx_description
1 polymer ?
#
loop_
_entity_poly.entity_id
_entity_poly.type
_entity_poly.pdbx_seq_one_letter_code
_entity_poly.pdbx_strand_id
1 'polypeptide(L)'
;MSRHDQDATSAAELFDLLWESLADVLGTAATATLLRRAIKAAAAKTSWSESVTVGRKGLDYEYLLPETWKQPGNEAAVGALRVVAGELRVLLVELTGAVVVERLGRLAPLRKSGIDFNDETPK
;
A
#
# COMPACT_ATOMS: atom_id res chain seq x y z
N MET A 1 5.43 17.87 19.99
CA MET A 1 5.08 17.56 19.96
C MET A 1 4.62 17.10 19.47
N SER A 2 4.50 16.90 19.26
CA SER A 2 4.18 16.45 18.81
C SER A 2 3.34 15.44 18.56
N ARG A 3 2.29 15.42 19.00
CA ARG A 3 1.38 14.55 18.77
C ARG A 3 0.85 14.63 17.50
N HIS A 4 0.81 15.68 16.84
CA HIS A 4 0.36 15.83 15.52
C HIS A 4 1.13 14.99 14.59
N ASP A 5 2.40 14.85 14.82
CA ASP A 5 3.23 14.05 13.96
C ASP A 5 2.80 12.63 13.89
N GLN A 6 2.19 12.14 14.94
CA GLN A 6 1.74 10.78 14.95
C GLN A 6 0.54 10.58 14.07
N ASP A 7 -0.25 11.63 13.94
CA ASP A 7 -1.42 11.54 13.09
C ASP A 7 -1.07 11.73 11.64
N ALA A 8 0.02 12.41 11.38
CA ALA A 8 0.42 12.71 10.01
C ALA A 8 1.35 11.63 9.48
N THR A 9 0.81 10.44 9.34
CA THR A 9 1.58 9.32 8.84
C THR A 9 1.88 9.51 7.36
N SER A 10 3.13 9.31 6.97
CA SER A 10 3.50 9.47 5.58
C SER A 10 3.04 8.28 4.74
N ALA A 11 2.92 8.50 3.44
CA ALA A 11 2.58 7.41 2.53
C ALA A 11 3.64 6.32 2.58
N ALA A 12 4.92 6.70 2.77
CA ALA A 12 5.98 5.72 2.87
C ALA A 12 5.79 4.80 4.06
N GLU A 13 5.39 5.37 5.19
CA GLU A 13 5.13 4.55 6.38
C GLU A 13 3.96 3.62 6.16
N LEU A 14 2.94 4.09 5.48
CA LEU A 14 1.79 3.25 5.18
C LEU A 14 2.16 2.14 4.21
N PHE A 15 2.98 2.44 3.23
CA PHE A 15 3.44 1.44 2.28
C PHE A 15 4.27 0.37 3.00
N ASP A 16 5.16 0.82 3.90
CA ASP A 16 5.96 -0.08 4.70
C ASP A 16 5.10 -1.04 5.49
N LEU A 17 4.08 -0.50 6.14
CA LEU A 17 3.17 -1.31 6.93
C LEU A 17 2.45 -2.33 6.05
N LEU A 18 2.01 -1.90 4.89
CA LEU A 18 1.34 -2.77 3.94
C LEU A 18 2.27 -3.88 3.48
N TRP A 19 3.51 -3.53 3.13
CA TRP A 19 4.51 -4.49 2.69
C TRP A 19 4.76 -5.54 3.76
N GLU A 20 5.02 -5.09 4.98
CA GLU A 20 5.34 -6.01 6.07
C GLU A 20 4.19 -6.92 6.40
N SER A 21 2.98 -6.38 6.39
CA SER A 21 1.81 -7.19 6.69
C SER A 21 1.58 -8.26 5.64
N LEU A 22 1.76 -7.90 4.39
CA LEU A 22 1.61 -8.87 3.31
C LEU A 22 2.73 -9.91 3.33
N ALA A 23 3.95 -9.46 3.54
CA ALA A 23 5.08 -10.38 3.54
C ALA A 23 4.97 -11.39 4.68
N ASP A 24 4.40 -10.97 5.80
CA ASP A 24 4.21 -11.84 6.93
C ASP A 24 3.26 -13.00 6.62
N VAL A 25 2.29 -12.75 5.76
CA VAL A 25 1.29 -13.75 5.42
C VAL A 25 1.65 -14.51 4.15
N LEU A 26 2.13 -13.81 3.14
CA LEU A 26 2.33 -14.38 1.81
C LEU A 26 3.79 -14.62 1.44
N GLY A 27 4.71 -14.05 2.20
CA GLY A 27 6.11 -14.09 1.84
C GLY A 27 6.48 -12.90 0.96
N THR A 28 7.78 -12.60 0.89
CA THR A 28 8.23 -11.40 0.19
C THR A 28 8.07 -11.51 -1.33
N ALA A 29 8.27 -12.70 -1.89
CA ALA A 29 8.17 -12.85 -3.35
C ALA A 29 6.75 -12.58 -3.83
N ALA A 30 5.77 -13.15 -3.17
CA ALA A 30 4.38 -12.93 -3.55
C ALA A 30 3.98 -11.48 -3.33
N THR A 31 4.42 -10.90 -2.21
CA THR A 31 4.13 -9.51 -1.91
C THR A 31 4.70 -8.59 -2.99
N ALA A 32 5.95 -8.82 -3.39
CA ALA A 32 6.58 -8.00 -4.42
C ALA A 32 5.82 -8.10 -5.74
N THR A 33 5.43 -9.30 -6.11
CA THR A 33 4.72 -9.51 -7.37
C THR A 33 3.37 -8.81 -7.36
N LEU A 34 2.63 -8.96 -6.27
CA LEU A 34 1.31 -8.35 -6.16
C LEU A 34 1.39 -6.83 -6.16
N LEU A 35 2.33 -6.28 -5.40
CA LEU A 35 2.47 -4.83 -5.33
C LEU A 35 2.91 -4.25 -6.67
N ARG A 36 3.81 -4.93 -7.38
CA ARG A 36 4.19 -4.45 -8.70
C ARG A 36 3.00 -4.37 -9.64
N ARG A 37 2.16 -5.39 -9.62
CA ARG A 37 0.98 -5.39 -10.47
C ARG A 37 0.00 -4.31 -10.07
N ALA A 38 -0.20 -4.13 -8.76
CA ALA A 38 -1.11 -3.11 -8.28
C ALA A 38 -0.61 -1.71 -8.64
N ILE A 39 0.69 -1.47 -8.49
CA ILE A 39 1.28 -0.19 -8.81
C ILE A 39 1.15 0.09 -10.29
N LYS A 40 1.41 -0.90 -11.13
CA LYS A 40 1.29 -0.72 -12.56
C LYS A 40 -0.15 -0.40 -12.96
N ALA A 41 -1.10 -1.10 -12.38
CA ALA A 41 -2.51 -0.86 -12.67
C ALA A 41 -2.94 0.53 -12.20
N ALA A 42 -2.47 0.94 -11.03
CA ALA A 42 -2.80 2.25 -10.50
C ALA A 42 -2.21 3.35 -11.36
N ALA A 43 -0.98 3.17 -11.81
CA ALA A 43 -0.33 4.17 -12.66
C ALA A 43 -1.05 4.33 -13.98
N ALA A 44 -1.66 3.27 -14.48
CA ALA A 44 -2.42 3.35 -15.72
C ALA A 44 -3.71 4.15 -15.56
N LYS A 45 -4.22 4.22 -14.33
CA LYS A 45 -5.47 4.92 -14.07
C LYS A 45 -5.29 6.37 -13.64
N THR A 46 -4.09 6.72 -13.23
CA THR A 46 -3.81 8.08 -12.75
C THR A 46 -2.55 8.60 -13.40
N SER A 47 -2.40 9.90 -13.37
CA SER A 47 -1.21 10.52 -13.95
C SER A 47 -0.19 10.76 -12.86
N TRP A 48 0.59 9.76 -12.57
CA TRP A 48 1.64 9.91 -11.57
C TRP A 48 2.87 10.50 -12.22
N SER A 49 3.41 11.52 -11.60
CA SER A 49 4.68 12.03 -12.05
C SER A 49 5.85 11.33 -11.37
N GLU A 50 5.56 10.65 -10.29
CA GLU A 50 6.59 9.96 -9.53
C GLU A 50 6.40 8.47 -9.60
N SER A 51 7.47 7.75 -9.37
CA SER A 51 7.45 6.31 -9.53
C SER A 51 7.74 5.59 -8.24
N VAL A 52 6.97 4.55 -8.03
CA VAL A 52 7.26 3.56 -7.01
C VAL A 52 7.77 2.34 -7.74
N THR A 53 8.91 1.82 -7.34
CA THR A 53 9.45 0.62 -7.98
C THR A 53 9.59 -0.48 -6.96
N VAL A 54 9.29 -1.69 -7.40
CA VAL A 54 9.47 -2.90 -6.60
C VAL A 54 10.30 -3.83 -7.44
N GLY A 55 11.39 -4.34 -6.88
CA GLY A 55 12.27 -5.18 -7.65
C GLY A 55 13.03 -6.14 -6.79
N ARG A 56 13.98 -6.80 -7.41
CA ARG A 56 14.82 -7.77 -6.74
C ARG A 56 16.19 -7.19 -6.50
N LYS A 57 16.75 -7.54 -5.37
CA LYS A 57 18.12 -7.16 -5.07
C LYS A 57 18.79 -8.42 -4.51
N GLY A 58 19.60 -9.07 -5.34
CA GLY A 58 20.19 -10.34 -4.95
C GLY A 58 19.11 -11.38 -4.72
N LEU A 59 19.06 -11.94 -3.54
CA LEU A 59 18.05 -12.92 -3.18
C LEU A 59 16.84 -12.32 -2.50
N ASP A 60 16.86 -11.01 -2.28
CA ASP A 60 15.78 -10.34 -1.60
C ASP A 60 15.00 -9.46 -2.55
N TYR A 61 13.90 -8.94 -2.05
CA TYR A 61 13.09 -7.98 -2.77
C TYR A 61 13.12 -6.67 -2.04
N GLU A 62 13.01 -5.59 -2.78
CA GLU A 62 13.01 -4.26 -2.19
C GLU A 62 12.10 -3.34 -2.96
N TYR A 63 11.81 -2.20 -2.39
CA TYR A 63 11.04 -1.19 -3.07
C TYR A 63 11.68 0.17 -2.85
N LEU A 64 11.45 1.06 -3.80
CA LEU A 64 11.93 2.43 -3.71
C LEU A 64 10.75 3.34 -3.87
N LEU A 65 10.66 4.31 -2.98
CA LEU A 65 9.55 5.25 -2.97
C LEU A 65 10.08 6.65 -3.27
N PRO A 66 9.27 7.49 -3.94
CA PRO A 66 9.68 8.88 -4.14
C PRO A 66 9.86 9.59 -2.81
N GLU A 67 10.74 10.58 -2.79
CA GLU A 67 10.97 11.34 -1.58
C GLU A 67 9.71 12.01 -1.06
N THR A 68 8.84 12.41 -1.96
CA THR A 68 7.61 13.07 -1.57
C THR A 68 6.72 12.16 -0.73
N TRP A 69 6.84 10.84 -0.91
CA TRP A 69 6.04 9.91 -0.13
C TRP A 69 6.48 9.81 1.32
N LYS A 70 7.70 10.27 1.61
CA LYS A 70 8.23 10.25 2.96
C LYS A 70 7.78 11.46 3.77
N GLN A 71 7.15 12.42 3.12
CA GLN A 71 6.72 13.63 3.79
C GLN A 71 5.38 13.42 4.47
N PRO A 72 5.28 13.65 5.78
CA PRO A 72 4.00 13.50 6.47
C PRO A 72 2.99 14.51 5.92
N GLY A 73 1.76 14.10 5.84
CA GLY A 73 0.70 15.00 5.40
C GLY A 73 0.63 15.25 3.92
N ASN A 74 1.39 14.51 3.13
CA ASN A 74 1.34 14.66 1.68
C ASN A 74 0.12 13.95 1.14
N GLU A 75 -0.95 14.70 0.91
CA GLU A 75 -2.23 14.14 0.46
C GLU A 75 -2.13 13.51 -0.91
N ALA A 76 -1.31 14.07 -1.78
CA ALA A 76 -1.18 13.52 -3.12
C ALA A 76 -0.56 12.12 -3.06
N ALA A 77 0.44 11.94 -2.21
CA ALA A 77 1.09 10.65 -2.06
C ALA A 77 0.14 9.63 -1.43
N VAL A 78 -0.60 10.04 -0.41
CA VAL A 78 -1.56 9.15 0.23
C VAL A 78 -2.67 8.79 -0.75
N GLY A 79 -3.09 9.75 -1.57
CA GLY A 79 -4.09 9.48 -2.60
C GLY A 79 -3.61 8.46 -3.61
N ALA A 80 -2.34 8.57 -4.02
CA ALA A 80 -1.77 7.59 -4.94
C ALA A 80 -1.75 6.20 -4.30
N LEU A 81 -1.39 6.14 -3.04
CA LEU A 81 -1.36 4.86 -2.34
C LEU A 81 -2.76 4.26 -2.21
N ARG A 82 -3.78 5.11 -2.04
CA ARG A 82 -5.15 4.61 -2.02
C ARG A 82 -5.53 3.92 -3.31
N VAL A 83 -5.08 4.46 -4.43
CA VAL A 83 -5.37 3.84 -5.73
C VAL A 83 -4.65 2.49 -5.83
N VAL A 84 -3.39 2.45 -5.39
CA VAL A 84 -2.65 1.19 -5.36
C VAL A 84 -3.36 0.17 -4.49
N ALA A 85 -3.82 0.60 -3.32
CA ALA A 85 -4.49 -0.30 -2.40
C ALA A 85 -5.78 -0.86 -3.00
N GLY A 86 -6.51 -0.03 -3.74
CA GLY A 86 -7.71 -0.50 -4.41
C GLY A 86 -7.43 -1.59 -5.42
N GLU A 87 -6.38 -1.41 -6.22
CA GLU A 87 -5.99 -2.42 -7.18
C GLU A 87 -5.49 -3.68 -6.49
N LEU A 88 -4.71 -3.48 -5.43
CA LEU A 88 -4.18 -4.59 -4.66
C LEU A 88 -5.30 -5.41 -4.04
N ARG A 89 -6.33 -4.76 -3.54
CA ARG A 89 -7.45 -5.45 -2.92
C ARG A 89 -8.10 -6.43 -3.89
N VAL A 90 -8.30 -6.01 -5.13
CA VAL A 90 -8.89 -6.88 -6.14
C VAL A 90 -8.02 -8.11 -6.35
N LEU A 91 -6.70 -7.91 -6.46
CA LEU A 91 -5.79 -9.03 -6.68
C LEU A 91 -5.77 -9.97 -5.49
N LEU A 92 -5.81 -9.41 -4.28
CA LEU A 92 -5.80 -10.23 -3.08
C LEU A 92 -7.04 -11.08 -2.96
N VAL A 93 -8.19 -10.51 -3.25
CA VAL A 93 -9.43 -11.27 -3.19
C VAL A 93 -9.40 -12.44 -4.17
N GLU A 94 -8.88 -12.19 -5.36
CA GLU A 94 -8.80 -13.24 -6.36
C GLU A 94 -7.85 -14.36 -5.97
N LEU A 95 -6.75 -14.02 -5.32
CA LEU A 95 -5.72 -15.00 -5.02
C LEU A 95 -5.88 -15.67 -3.66
N THR A 96 -6.37 -14.94 -2.68
CA THR A 96 -6.39 -15.44 -1.31
C THR A 96 -7.77 -15.45 -0.69
N GLY A 97 -8.78 -14.95 -1.41
CA GLY A 97 -10.09 -14.77 -0.82
C GLY A 97 -10.07 -13.59 0.13
N ALA A 98 -11.02 -13.56 1.03
CA ALA A 98 -11.20 -12.39 1.89
C ALA A 98 -10.27 -12.36 3.11
N VAL A 99 -9.59 -13.45 3.41
CA VAL A 99 -8.84 -13.55 4.67
C VAL A 99 -7.76 -12.48 4.79
N VAL A 100 -6.94 -12.35 3.75
CA VAL A 100 -5.84 -11.38 3.81
C VAL A 100 -6.39 -9.97 3.79
N VAL A 101 -7.42 -9.72 3.00
CA VAL A 101 -8.03 -8.40 2.94
C VAL A 101 -8.59 -8.00 4.30
N GLU A 102 -9.24 -8.93 4.99
CA GLU A 102 -9.75 -8.64 6.33
C GLU A 102 -8.65 -8.31 7.30
N ARG A 103 -7.55 -9.04 7.19
CA ARG A 103 -6.41 -8.78 8.05
C ARG A 103 -5.87 -7.38 7.85
N LEU A 104 -5.72 -6.95 6.59
CA LEU A 104 -5.26 -5.60 6.29
C LEU A 104 -6.26 -4.56 6.77
N GLY A 105 -7.54 -4.87 6.70
CA GLY A 105 -8.56 -3.95 7.14
C GLY A 105 -8.55 -3.64 8.62
N ARG A 106 -7.85 -4.45 9.40
CA ARG A 106 -7.74 -4.21 10.83
C ARG A 106 -6.60 -3.29 11.19
N LEU A 107 -5.78 -2.90 10.21
CA LEU A 107 -4.63 -2.04 10.49
C LEU A 107 -5.11 -0.59 10.58
N ALA A 108 -5.13 -0.09 11.81
CA ALA A 108 -5.67 1.24 12.07
C ALA A 108 -5.01 2.36 11.26
N PRO A 109 -3.68 2.39 11.13
CA PRO A 109 -3.07 3.47 10.36
C PRO A 109 -3.56 3.53 8.92
N LEU A 110 -3.81 2.37 8.31
CA LEU A 110 -4.33 2.36 6.94
C LEU A 110 -5.74 2.91 6.89
N ARG A 111 -6.59 2.49 7.83
CA ARG A 111 -7.97 2.96 7.85
C ARG A 111 -8.04 4.46 8.09
N LYS A 112 -7.21 4.97 8.99
CA LYS A 112 -7.21 6.39 9.30
C LYS A 112 -6.81 7.23 8.11
N SER A 113 -6.05 6.66 7.20
CA SER A 113 -5.59 7.37 6.01
C SER A 113 -6.50 7.16 4.82
N GLY A 114 -7.64 6.50 5.03
CA GLY A 114 -8.59 6.27 3.96
C GLY A 114 -8.25 5.10 3.07
N ILE A 115 -7.30 4.27 3.49
CA ILE A 115 -6.92 3.08 2.75
C ILE A 115 -7.71 1.94 3.35
N ASP A 116 -8.83 1.62 2.70
CA ASP A 116 -9.80 0.72 3.30
C ASP A 116 -9.83 -0.62 2.58
N PHE A 117 -9.40 -1.64 3.28
CA PHE A 117 -9.43 -3.00 2.74
C PHE A 117 -10.67 -3.78 3.18
N ASN A 118 -11.48 -3.21 4.05
CA ASN A 118 -12.66 -3.89 4.51
C ASN A 118 -13.78 -3.93 3.54
N ASP A 119 -13.93 -3.13 2.71
CA ASP A 119 -14.92 -3.18 1.83
C ASP A 119 -16.20 -3.37 2.06
N GLU A 120 -16.72 -3.36 2.31
CA GLU A 120 -17.82 -3.47 2.50
C GLU A 120 -18.59 -2.80 1.87
N THR A 121 -18.92 -2.50 1.36
CA THR A 121 -19.60 -1.84 0.83
C THR A 121 -20.42 -1.48 0.72
N PRO A 122 -20.96 -1.21 0.64
CA PRO A 122 -21.64 -0.85 0.36
C PRO A 122 -22.25 -0.34 -0.05
N LYS A 123 -22.46 -0.11 -0.08
CA LYS A 123 -23.00 0.47 -0.39
C LYS A 123 -23.34 0.71 -0.60
#